data_4f6cdd87c23bb95dc94acaf562f5afa6
#
_entry.id   4f6cdd87c23bb95dc94acaf562f5afa6
#
_cell.length_a   1.000
_cell.length_b   1.000
_cell.length_c   1.000
_cell.angle_alpha   90.00
_cell.angle_beta   90.00
_cell.angle_gamma   90.00
#
_symmetry.space_group_name_H-M   'P 1'
#
loop_
_entity.id
_entity.type
_entity.pdbx_description
1 polymer ?
#
loop_
_entity_poly.entity_id
_entity_poly.type
_entity_poly.pdbx_seq_one_letter_code
_entity_poly.pdbx_strand_id
1 'polypeptide(L)'
;MNIVARTSFVTRVLATCGLLALLAGCGGGADTVENPVTSVGTPATYSGPPPATADVQSFKINLWDNLKATNRCGQCHTEGGQAPQFVRQDDINLAYAAANGIVTLGSPRDSRLVAKVAGGHNCWLASLAACADILTTWISNWAGATAGGSAGVELKAPPIRDPGASKSFPAAPDLFASTVHPLLEEYCSRCHAPSAA
;
A
#
# COMPACT_ATOMS: atom_id res chain seq x y z
N MET A 1 -10.64 46.56 -56.43
CA MET A 1 -11.66 46.72 -55.38
C MET A 1 -11.95 45.32 -54.82
N ASN A 2 -11.85 45.05 -53.51
CA ASN A 2 -12.17 43.80 -52.75
C ASN A 2 -11.00 42.99 -52.20
N ILE A 3 -9.89 43.58 -51.81
CA ILE A 3 -8.85 42.88 -51.01
C ILE A 3 -9.04 43.15 -49.50
N VAL A 4 -9.64 44.29 -49.13
CA VAL A 4 -9.80 44.68 -47.71
C VAL A 4 -10.89 43.87 -46.97
N ALA A 5 -11.89 43.33 -47.66
CA ALA A 5 -12.98 42.57 -47.04
C ALA A 5 -12.59 41.12 -46.65
N ARG A 6 -11.57 40.54 -47.33
CA ARG A 6 -11.13 39.15 -47.05
C ARG A 6 -10.21 39.03 -45.83
N THR A 7 -9.42 40.05 -45.55
CA THR A 7 -8.52 40.05 -44.36
C THR A 7 -9.28 40.17 -43.04
N SER A 8 -10.39 40.91 -43.04
CA SER A 8 -11.18 41.08 -41.81
C SER A 8 -11.94 39.79 -41.37
N PHE A 9 -12.33 38.95 -42.35
CA PHE A 9 -13.03 37.70 -42.04
C PHE A 9 -12.08 36.62 -41.50
N VAL A 10 -10.90 36.47 -42.07
CA VAL A 10 -9.87 35.53 -41.62
C VAL A 10 -9.37 35.88 -40.23
N THR A 11 -9.17 37.17 -39.95
CA THR A 11 -8.71 37.62 -38.60
C THR A 11 -9.76 37.37 -37.51
N ARG A 12 -11.05 37.51 -37.86
CA ARG A 12 -12.14 37.24 -36.91
C ARG A 12 -12.34 35.76 -36.67
N VAL A 13 -12.17 34.90 -37.67
CA VAL A 13 -12.28 33.43 -37.52
C VAL A 13 -11.11 32.89 -36.72
N LEU A 14 -9.89 33.39 -36.89
CA LEU A 14 -8.72 33.01 -36.12
C LEU A 14 -8.79 33.47 -34.64
N ALA A 15 -9.38 34.65 -34.39
CA ALA A 15 -9.58 35.14 -33.03
C ALA A 15 -10.63 34.33 -32.25
N THR A 16 -11.68 33.86 -32.90
CA THR A 16 -12.71 33.03 -32.25
C THR A 16 -12.25 31.59 -32.04
N CYS A 17 -11.47 31.00 -32.93
CA CYS A 17 -10.87 29.68 -32.71
C CYS A 17 -9.79 29.70 -31.62
N GLY A 18 -9.01 30.80 -31.50
CA GLY A 18 -8.00 30.96 -30.41
C GLY A 18 -8.62 31.06 -29.02
N LEU A 19 -9.79 31.68 -28.90
CA LEU A 19 -10.45 31.84 -27.61
C LEU A 19 -11.18 30.56 -27.12
N LEU A 20 -11.63 29.72 -28.06
CA LEU A 20 -12.20 28.40 -27.70
C LEU A 20 -11.17 27.35 -27.30
N ALA A 21 -9.92 27.50 -27.75
CA ALA A 21 -8.84 26.57 -27.36
C ALA A 21 -8.34 26.81 -25.93
N LEU A 22 -8.61 27.97 -25.30
CA LEU A 22 -8.18 28.30 -23.94
C LEU A 22 -9.16 27.83 -22.87
N LEU A 23 -10.36 27.35 -23.22
CA LEU A 23 -11.34 26.84 -22.27
C LEU A 23 -11.36 25.31 -22.15
N ALA A 24 -10.58 24.59 -22.97
CA ALA A 24 -10.43 23.13 -22.86
C ALA A 24 -9.29 22.69 -21.94
N GLY A 25 -8.63 23.61 -21.24
CA GLY A 25 -7.43 23.36 -20.45
C GLY A 25 -7.62 23.13 -18.96
N CYS A 26 -8.83 22.87 -18.44
CA CYS A 26 -9.08 22.54 -17.05
C CYS A 26 -9.96 21.30 -16.87
N GLY A 27 -9.76 20.30 -17.74
CA GLY A 27 -10.10 18.94 -17.42
C GLY A 27 -8.87 18.31 -16.76
N GLY A 28 -8.60 18.63 -15.51
CA GLY A 28 -7.74 17.82 -14.68
C GLY A 28 -8.39 16.45 -14.57
N GLY A 29 -8.13 15.58 -15.55
CA GLY A 29 -8.24 14.17 -15.34
C GLY A 29 -7.37 13.89 -14.14
N ALA A 30 -7.97 13.52 -13.03
CA ALA A 30 -7.28 12.74 -12.03
C ALA A 30 -6.85 11.48 -12.80
N ASP A 31 -5.69 11.54 -13.45
CA ASP A 31 -4.94 10.34 -13.70
C ASP A 31 -4.73 9.77 -12.30
N THR A 32 -5.65 8.91 -11.90
CA THR A 32 -5.35 7.94 -10.87
C THR A 32 -4.10 7.27 -11.40
N VAL A 33 -2.95 7.68 -10.86
CA VAL A 33 -1.74 6.89 -10.95
C VAL A 33 -2.19 5.57 -10.36
N GLU A 34 -2.65 4.67 -11.25
CA GLU A 34 -2.91 3.29 -10.84
C GLU A 34 -1.58 2.83 -10.25
N ASN A 35 -1.57 2.77 -8.94
CA ASN A 35 -0.49 2.11 -8.24
C ASN A 35 -0.38 0.73 -8.89
N PRO A 36 0.72 0.41 -9.57
CA PRO A 36 0.85 -0.85 -10.32
C PRO A 36 0.83 -2.09 -9.41
N VAL A 37 0.38 -1.93 -8.18
CA VAL A 37 0.23 -2.98 -7.16
C VAL A 37 -1.08 -3.73 -7.29
N THR A 38 -2.01 -3.32 -8.17
CA THR A 38 -3.28 -4.01 -8.34
C THR A 38 -3.26 -4.97 -9.53
N SER A 39 -2.43 -5.98 -9.49
CA SER A 39 -2.88 -7.24 -10.06
C SER A 39 -3.86 -7.83 -9.05
N VAL A 40 -5.15 -7.69 -9.33
CA VAL A 40 -6.23 -8.37 -8.61
C VAL A 40 -6.18 -9.86 -8.99
N GLY A 41 -5.09 -10.52 -8.60
CA GLY A 41 -5.12 -11.94 -8.31
C GLY A 41 -5.62 -12.05 -6.88
N THR A 42 -6.60 -12.89 -6.64
CA THR A 42 -7.00 -13.27 -5.28
C THR A 42 -5.73 -13.40 -4.44
N PRO A 43 -5.56 -12.64 -3.34
CA PRO A 43 -4.36 -12.76 -2.55
C PRO A 43 -4.25 -14.21 -2.13
N ALA A 44 -3.22 -14.91 -2.58
CA ALA A 44 -2.93 -16.24 -2.06
C ALA A 44 -2.76 -16.05 -0.55
N THR A 45 -3.71 -16.57 0.20
CA THR A 45 -3.76 -16.37 1.64
C THR A 45 -2.55 -17.09 2.21
N TYR A 46 -1.62 -16.34 2.78
CA TYR A 46 -0.47 -16.93 3.45
C TYR A 46 -0.96 -17.79 4.61
N SER A 47 -0.61 -19.08 4.59
CA SER A 47 -1.05 -20.09 5.56
C SER A 47 0.09 -20.60 6.47
N GLY A 48 1.29 -20.05 6.32
CA GLY A 48 2.46 -20.41 7.14
C GLY A 48 2.42 -19.82 8.56
N PRO A 49 3.49 -20.02 9.35
CA PRO A 49 3.61 -19.47 10.68
C PRO A 49 3.44 -17.94 10.68
N PRO A 50 2.81 -17.35 11.72
CA PRO A 50 2.69 -15.91 11.80
C PRO A 50 4.07 -15.23 11.94
N PRO A 51 4.20 -13.96 11.54
CA PRO A 51 5.41 -13.19 11.79
C PRO A 51 5.79 -13.19 13.26
N ALA A 52 7.03 -13.59 13.57
CA ALA A 52 7.50 -13.74 14.94
C ALA A 52 7.74 -12.38 15.63
N THR A 53 7.97 -11.32 14.87
CA THR A 53 8.25 -9.97 15.38
C THR A 53 7.56 -8.91 14.53
N ALA A 54 7.47 -7.69 15.07
CA ALA A 54 6.96 -6.54 14.33
C ALA A 54 7.81 -6.23 13.09
N ASP A 55 9.12 -6.49 13.13
CA ASP A 55 10.00 -6.32 11.97
C ASP A 55 9.71 -7.36 10.88
N VAL A 56 9.50 -8.62 11.23
CA VAL A 56 9.05 -9.65 10.26
C VAL A 56 7.71 -9.27 9.66
N GLN A 57 6.79 -8.71 10.43
CA GLN A 57 5.52 -8.21 9.92
C GLN A 57 5.72 -7.05 8.95
N SER A 58 6.62 -6.11 9.28
CA SER A 58 6.96 -4.99 8.40
C SER A 58 7.59 -5.48 7.08
N PHE A 59 8.53 -6.40 7.15
CA PHE A 59 9.09 -7.08 5.98
C PHE A 59 8.00 -7.71 5.12
N LYS A 60 7.08 -8.46 5.73
CA LYS A 60 5.98 -9.12 5.03
C LYS A 60 5.15 -8.14 4.23
N ILE A 61 4.70 -7.05 4.85
CA ILE A 61 3.82 -6.07 4.23
C ILE A 61 4.55 -5.25 3.16
N ASN A 62 5.76 -4.77 3.46
CA ASN A 62 6.43 -3.79 2.63
C ASN A 62 7.26 -4.41 1.50
N LEU A 63 7.82 -5.60 1.67
CA LEU A 63 8.69 -6.23 0.68
C LEU A 63 8.13 -7.57 0.17
N TRP A 64 7.85 -8.52 1.06
CA TRP A 64 7.52 -9.88 0.69
C TRP A 64 6.21 -10.00 -0.10
N ASP A 65 5.13 -9.37 0.34
CA ASP A 65 3.83 -9.39 -0.35
C ASP A 65 3.92 -8.84 -1.78
N ASN A 66 4.86 -7.92 -1.99
CA ASN A 66 5.13 -7.34 -3.30
C ASN A 66 5.98 -8.23 -4.21
N LEU A 67 6.83 -9.10 -3.68
CA LEU A 67 7.80 -9.88 -4.44
C LEU A 67 7.45 -11.36 -4.62
N LYS A 68 6.54 -11.91 -3.81
CA LYS A 68 6.20 -13.34 -3.81
C LYS A 68 5.52 -13.85 -5.07
N ALA A 69 4.97 -12.97 -5.89
CA ALA A 69 4.29 -13.33 -7.12
C ALA A 69 5.22 -14.02 -8.12
N THR A 70 4.69 -14.99 -8.87
CA THR A 70 5.46 -15.77 -9.85
C THR A 70 5.99 -14.95 -11.02
N ASN A 71 5.34 -13.84 -11.36
CA ASN A 71 5.81 -12.88 -12.35
C ASN A 71 6.88 -11.91 -11.80
N ARG A 72 7.34 -12.12 -10.57
CA ARG A 72 8.43 -11.37 -9.91
C ARG A 72 9.48 -12.34 -9.38
N CYS A 73 9.80 -12.29 -8.09
CA CYS A 73 10.84 -13.14 -7.50
C CYS A 73 10.35 -14.53 -7.11
N GLY A 74 9.04 -14.70 -6.92
CA GLY A 74 8.44 -15.95 -6.45
C GLY A 74 8.56 -17.13 -7.40
N GLN A 75 8.86 -16.91 -8.68
CA GLN A 75 9.10 -18.01 -9.61
C GLN A 75 10.37 -18.80 -9.25
N CYS A 76 11.41 -18.13 -8.76
CA CYS A 76 12.71 -18.75 -8.53
C CYS A 76 13.11 -18.83 -7.05
N HIS A 77 12.76 -17.83 -6.23
CA HIS A 77 13.24 -17.67 -4.86
C HIS A 77 12.24 -18.14 -3.78
N THR A 78 11.33 -19.02 -4.15
CA THR A 78 10.37 -19.68 -3.27
C THR A 78 11.00 -20.89 -2.55
N GLU A 79 10.23 -21.59 -1.71
CA GLU A 79 10.64 -22.83 -1.08
C GLU A 79 11.02 -23.89 -2.11
N GLY A 80 12.13 -24.60 -1.87
CA GLY A 80 12.69 -25.56 -2.83
C GLY A 80 13.32 -24.97 -4.07
N GLY A 81 13.22 -23.66 -4.28
CA GLY A 81 13.80 -22.94 -5.41
C GLY A 81 15.24 -22.45 -5.15
N GLN A 82 15.66 -21.44 -5.91
CA GLN A 82 17.01 -20.90 -5.85
C GLN A 82 17.26 -20.10 -4.56
N ALA A 83 18.43 -20.27 -3.98
CA ALA A 83 18.87 -19.46 -2.85
C ALA A 83 19.27 -18.03 -3.30
N PRO A 84 19.00 -17.00 -2.47
CA PRO A 84 18.31 -17.03 -1.19
C PRO A 84 16.79 -17.14 -1.38
N GLN A 85 16.11 -17.95 -0.56
CA GLN A 85 14.68 -18.20 -0.65
C GLN A 85 13.87 -17.12 0.11
N PHE A 86 14.08 -15.87 -0.24
CA PHE A 86 13.56 -14.71 0.50
C PHE A 86 12.08 -14.40 0.21
N VAL A 87 11.47 -15.12 -0.73
CA VAL A 87 10.02 -15.02 -1.02
C VAL A 87 9.32 -16.37 -0.93
N ARG A 88 9.89 -17.30 -0.13
CA ARG A 88 9.23 -18.57 0.21
C ARG A 88 7.88 -18.31 0.88
N GLN A 89 6.90 -19.17 0.61
CA GLN A 89 5.52 -18.97 1.03
C GLN A 89 5.09 -19.91 2.15
N ASP A 90 5.92 -20.85 2.52
CA ASP A 90 5.68 -21.78 3.62
C ASP A 90 6.00 -21.19 5.01
N ASP A 91 7.03 -20.30 5.10
CA ASP A 91 7.43 -19.68 6.36
C ASP A 91 8.01 -18.28 6.16
N ILE A 92 7.27 -17.26 6.62
CA ILE A 92 7.67 -15.85 6.50
C ILE A 92 8.89 -15.50 7.34
N ASN A 93 9.13 -16.19 8.43
CA ASN A 93 10.26 -15.93 9.31
C ASN A 93 11.57 -16.43 8.66
N LEU A 94 11.52 -17.55 7.96
CA LEU A 94 12.64 -18.05 7.16
C LEU A 94 12.85 -17.18 5.90
N ALA A 95 11.78 -16.68 5.27
CA ALA A 95 11.89 -15.71 4.18
C ALA A 95 12.61 -14.44 4.66
N TYR A 96 12.22 -13.90 5.80
CA TYR A 96 12.86 -12.76 6.44
C TYR A 96 14.35 -13.00 6.72
N ALA A 97 14.70 -14.14 7.30
CA ALA A 97 16.09 -14.49 7.56
C ALA A 97 16.94 -14.51 6.27
N ALA A 98 16.37 -15.05 5.18
CA ALA A 98 17.03 -15.04 3.87
C ALA A 98 17.14 -13.63 3.26
N ALA A 99 16.13 -12.77 3.45
CA ALA A 99 16.13 -11.39 2.97
C ALA A 99 17.21 -10.53 3.66
N ASN A 100 17.45 -10.72 4.95
CA ASN A 100 18.47 -10.00 5.71
C ASN A 100 19.89 -10.18 5.14
N GLY A 101 20.16 -11.26 4.43
CA GLY A 101 21.44 -11.50 3.77
C GLY A 101 21.65 -10.71 2.47
N ILE A 102 20.60 -10.08 1.91
CA ILE A 102 20.63 -9.41 0.62
C ILE A 102 20.08 -7.97 0.65
N VAL A 103 19.63 -7.52 1.82
CA VAL A 103 19.06 -6.19 2.03
C VAL A 103 19.88 -5.43 3.06
N THR A 104 20.09 -4.14 2.82
CA THR A 104 20.77 -3.20 3.72
C THR A 104 19.77 -2.15 4.16
N LEU A 105 19.17 -2.33 5.33
CA LEU A 105 18.11 -1.42 5.83
C LEU A 105 18.61 0.00 6.08
N GLY A 106 19.87 0.16 6.51
CA GLY A 106 20.48 1.48 6.71
C GLY A 106 20.79 2.25 5.43
N SER A 107 20.87 1.56 4.30
CA SER A 107 21.14 2.14 2.97
C SER A 107 20.37 1.33 1.93
N PRO A 108 19.05 1.47 1.84
CA PRO A 108 18.20 0.62 0.99
C PRO A 108 18.65 0.50 -0.47
N ARG A 109 19.12 1.59 -1.05
CA ARG A 109 19.63 1.63 -2.43
C ARG A 109 20.88 0.77 -2.64
N ASP A 110 21.69 0.56 -1.60
CA ASP A 110 22.93 -0.23 -1.64
C ASP A 110 22.68 -1.72 -1.38
N SER A 111 21.43 -2.11 -1.23
CA SER A 111 21.03 -3.50 -1.07
C SER A 111 21.44 -4.34 -2.29
N ARG A 112 22.02 -5.52 -2.04
CA ARG A 112 22.38 -6.46 -3.11
C ARG A 112 21.17 -6.81 -3.99
N LEU A 113 19.97 -6.90 -3.39
CA LEU A 113 18.72 -7.12 -4.11
C LEU A 113 18.47 -6.02 -5.14
N VAL A 114 18.61 -4.74 -4.75
CA VAL A 114 18.44 -3.57 -5.63
C VAL A 114 19.50 -3.60 -6.75
N ALA A 115 20.76 -3.80 -6.41
CA ALA A 115 21.87 -3.84 -7.38
C ALA A 115 21.67 -4.95 -8.43
N LYS A 116 21.18 -6.13 -8.04
CA LYS A 116 20.89 -7.23 -8.97
C LYS A 116 19.80 -6.87 -9.96
N VAL A 117 18.70 -6.25 -9.51
CA VAL A 117 17.59 -5.87 -10.38
C VAL A 117 17.97 -4.69 -11.28
N ALA A 118 18.74 -3.73 -10.77
CA ALA A 118 19.32 -2.65 -11.57
C ALA A 118 20.24 -3.18 -12.68
N GLY A 119 20.93 -4.30 -12.43
CA GLY A 119 21.76 -5.02 -13.41
C GLY A 119 21.01 -5.94 -14.37
N GLY A 120 19.67 -5.90 -14.39
CA GLY A 120 18.83 -6.66 -15.33
C GLY A 120 18.32 -8.00 -14.82
N HIS A 121 18.56 -8.34 -13.54
CA HIS A 121 18.03 -9.58 -12.97
C HIS A 121 16.53 -9.43 -12.68
N ASN A 122 15.71 -10.03 -13.52
CA ASN A 122 14.26 -10.17 -13.38
C ASN A 122 13.51 -8.86 -13.02
N CYS A 123 13.77 -7.77 -13.75
CA CYS A 123 12.96 -6.58 -13.69
C CYS A 123 11.60 -6.83 -14.38
N TRP A 124 10.51 -6.50 -13.74
CA TRP A 124 9.14 -6.68 -14.23
C TRP A 124 8.60 -5.48 -15.01
N LEU A 125 9.41 -4.45 -15.19
CA LEU A 125 9.10 -3.25 -15.97
C LEU A 125 10.07 -3.12 -17.13
N ALA A 126 9.73 -2.25 -18.07
CA ALA A 126 10.61 -1.93 -19.20
C ALA A 126 11.89 -1.18 -18.77
N SER A 127 11.88 -0.50 -17.63
CA SER A 127 13.00 0.27 -17.10
C SER A 127 13.62 -0.43 -15.89
N LEU A 128 14.89 -0.82 -16.00
CA LEU A 128 15.66 -1.39 -14.88
C LEU A 128 15.78 -0.41 -13.71
N ALA A 129 15.96 0.87 -14.00
CA ALA A 129 16.02 1.91 -12.98
C ALA A 129 14.70 2.03 -12.21
N ALA A 130 13.55 1.95 -12.89
CA ALA A 130 12.25 1.99 -12.25
C ALA A 130 12.04 0.79 -11.31
N CYS A 131 12.44 -0.42 -11.70
CA CYS A 131 12.40 -1.58 -10.81
C CYS A 131 13.29 -1.37 -9.57
N ALA A 132 14.48 -0.85 -9.73
CA ALA A 132 15.43 -0.58 -8.65
C ALA A 132 14.90 0.49 -7.69
N ASP A 133 14.28 1.55 -8.20
CA ASP A 133 13.68 2.62 -7.40
C ASP A 133 12.48 2.13 -6.59
N ILE A 134 11.63 1.29 -7.18
CA ILE A 134 10.51 0.64 -6.49
C ILE A 134 11.02 -0.25 -5.35
N LEU A 135 12.01 -1.10 -5.62
CA LEU A 135 12.62 -1.94 -4.58
C LEU A 135 13.23 -1.10 -3.45
N THR A 136 13.95 -0.03 -3.79
CA THR A 136 14.50 0.91 -2.82
C THR A 136 13.41 1.49 -1.93
N THR A 137 12.27 1.86 -2.52
CA THR A 137 11.11 2.39 -1.76
C THR A 137 10.52 1.34 -0.83
N TRP A 138 10.33 0.11 -1.29
CA TRP A 138 9.79 -0.96 -0.45
C TRP A 138 10.71 -1.32 0.71
N ILE A 139 12.02 -1.35 0.47
CA ILE A 139 13.02 -1.60 1.53
C ILE A 139 13.06 -0.40 2.49
N SER A 140 12.95 0.83 2.00
CA SER A 140 12.88 2.02 2.85
C SER A 140 11.65 2.01 3.75
N ASN A 141 10.50 1.58 3.24
CA ASN A 141 9.27 1.44 4.03
C ASN A 141 9.42 0.36 5.11
N TRP A 142 10.06 -0.77 4.79
CA TRP A 142 10.40 -1.77 5.79
C TRP A 142 11.36 -1.20 6.83
N ALA A 143 12.46 -0.57 6.42
CA ALA A 143 13.44 0.05 7.31
C ALA A 143 12.82 1.15 8.19
N GLY A 144 11.93 1.97 7.66
CA GLY A 144 11.25 3.03 8.40
C GLY A 144 10.38 2.52 9.54
N ALA A 145 9.77 1.35 9.38
CA ALA A 145 9.04 0.69 10.45
C ALA A 145 9.96 0.09 11.53
N THR A 146 11.21 -0.24 11.16
CA THR A 146 12.20 -0.92 12.03
C THR A 146 13.18 0.07 12.66
N ALA A 147 13.61 1.11 11.92
CA ALA A 147 14.70 1.99 12.31
C ALA A 147 14.30 3.12 13.29
N GLY A 148 13.11 3.07 13.87
CA GLY A 148 12.71 4.07 14.87
C GLY A 148 12.66 5.51 14.35
N GLY A 149 12.60 5.69 13.03
CA GLY A 149 12.27 6.97 12.40
C GLY A 149 10.81 7.37 12.63
N SER A 150 9.93 6.42 12.76
CA SER A 150 8.76 6.45 13.64
C SER A 150 9.14 5.63 14.86
N ALA A 151 9.35 6.25 15.99
CA ALA A 151 9.25 5.56 17.27
C ALA A 151 8.05 4.63 17.12
N GLY A 152 8.29 3.31 17.15
CA GLY A 152 7.22 2.36 17.02
C GLY A 152 6.12 2.90 17.89
N VAL A 153 4.93 3.14 17.31
CA VAL A 153 3.79 3.46 18.15
C VAL A 153 3.65 2.19 18.97
N GLU A 154 4.31 2.19 20.11
CA GLU A 154 4.05 1.21 21.14
C GLU A 154 2.57 1.40 21.40
N LEU A 155 1.77 0.51 20.84
CA LEU A 155 0.36 0.41 21.17
C LEU A 155 0.34 -0.01 22.64
N LYS A 156 0.67 0.93 23.48
CA LYS A 156 0.44 0.81 24.90
C LYS A 156 -1.07 0.68 25.00
N ALA A 157 -1.51 -0.51 25.35
CA ALA A 157 -2.93 -0.73 25.64
C ALA A 157 -3.34 0.45 26.51
N PRO A 158 -4.36 1.23 26.09
CA PRO A 158 -4.79 2.36 26.91
C PRO A 158 -4.96 1.82 28.33
N PRO A 159 -4.47 2.50 29.36
CA PRO A 159 -4.62 2.04 30.72
C PRO A 159 -6.09 1.71 30.87
N ILE A 160 -6.38 0.46 31.24
CA ILE A 160 -7.74 0.04 31.57
C ILE A 160 -8.14 1.03 32.64
N ARG A 161 -8.84 2.07 32.24
CA ARG A 161 -9.43 2.97 33.22
C ARG A 161 -10.46 2.09 33.88
N ASP A 162 -10.13 1.67 35.10
CA ASP A 162 -11.13 1.12 35.98
C ASP A 162 -12.31 2.09 35.96
N PRO A 163 -13.47 1.71 35.36
CA PRO A 163 -14.64 2.58 35.37
C PRO A 163 -15.12 2.78 36.80
N GLY A 164 -14.44 2.20 37.78
CA GLY A 164 -14.63 2.23 39.20
C GLY A 164 -15.27 3.49 39.69
N ALA A 165 -15.37 3.95 40.68
CA ALA A 165 -15.92 5.03 41.46
C ALA A 165 -16.48 6.29 40.75
N SER A 166 -16.20 6.58 39.48
CA SER A 166 -16.60 7.83 38.80
C SER A 166 -17.80 7.73 37.85
N LYS A 167 -18.28 6.53 37.54
CA LYS A 167 -19.44 6.30 36.69
C LYS A 167 -20.30 5.20 37.32
N SER A 168 -21.29 5.60 38.09
CA SER A 168 -22.37 4.70 38.41
C SER A 168 -23.21 4.49 37.16
N PHE A 169 -23.30 3.26 36.69
CA PHE A 169 -24.30 2.90 35.69
C PHE A 169 -25.68 3.16 36.34
N PRO A 170 -26.63 3.76 35.61
CA PRO A 170 -27.98 3.90 36.10
C PRO A 170 -28.53 2.52 36.48
N ALA A 171 -29.28 2.44 37.54
CA ALA A 171 -29.90 1.20 38.05
C ALA A 171 -30.82 0.53 37.01
N ALA A 172 -31.29 1.29 36.01
CA ALA A 172 -32.07 0.80 34.89
C ALA A 172 -31.44 1.25 33.55
N PRO A 173 -31.31 0.37 32.57
CA PRO A 173 -30.71 0.70 31.27
C PRO A 173 -31.67 1.37 30.29
N ASP A 174 -32.80 1.92 30.79
CA ASP A 174 -33.93 2.39 30.00
C ASP A 174 -33.52 3.43 28.95
N LEU A 175 -32.61 4.33 29.29
CA LEU A 175 -32.16 5.35 28.37
C LEU A 175 -31.25 4.74 27.29
N PHE A 176 -30.40 3.79 27.63
CA PHE A 176 -29.59 3.05 26.66
C PHE A 176 -30.46 2.22 25.75
N ALA A 177 -31.40 1.46 26.30
CA ALA A 177 -32.29 0.58 25.56
C ALA A 177 -33.19 1.35 24.56
N SER A 178 -33.61 2.57 24.93
CA SER A 178 -34.49 3.37 24.06
C SER A 178 -33.76 4.28 23.07
N THR A 179 -32.48 4.61 23.27
CA THR A 179 -31.77 5.59 22.45
C THR A 179 -30.56 5.00 21.70
N VAL A 180 -29.70 4.29 22.38
CA VAL A 180 -28.41 3.80 21.79
C VAL A 180 -28.56 2.40 21.22
N HIS A 181 -29.24 1.51 21.92
CA HIS A 181 -29.38 0.11 21.52
C HIS A 181 -30.02 -0.07 20.13
N PRO A 182 -31.07 0.66 19.74
CA PRO A 182 -31.65 0.55 18.39
C PRO A 182 -30.66 0.94 17.29
N LEU A 183 -29.79 1.93 17.52
CA LEU A 183 -28.77 2.34 16.58
C LEU A 183 -27.69 1.26 16.44
N LEU A 184 -27.30 0.62 17.54
CA LEU A 184 -26.34 -0.49 17.49
C LEU A 184 -26.94 -1.71 16.78
N GLU A 185 -28.22 -1.99 16.96
CA GLU A 185 -28.91 -3.04 16.24
C GLU A 185 -28.95 -2.75 14.73
N GLU A 186 -29.28 -1.53 14.33
CA GLU A 186 -29.39 -1.15 12.94
C GLU A 186 -28.03 -1.16 12.21
N TYR A 187 -27.00 -0.59 12.83
CA TYR A 187 -25.73 -0.32 12.15
C TYR A 187 -24.61 -1.29 12.50
N CYS A 188 -24.62 -1.94 13.65
CA CYS A 188 -23.50 -2.74 14.13
C CYS A 188 -23.80 -4.24 14.27
N SER A 189 -25.05 -4.65 14.44
CA SER A 189 -25.42 -6.04 14.72
C SER A 189 -25.07 -6.99 13.58
N ARG A 190 -25.08 -6.49 12.35
CA ARG A 190 -24.71 -7.29 11.17
C ARG A 190 -23.33 -7.93 11.27
N CYS A 191 -22.40 -7.34 11.99
CA CYS A 191 -21.04 -7.82 12.19
C CYS A 191 -20.72 -8.21 13.64
N HIS A 192 -21.47 -7.71 14.61
CA HIS A 192 -21.15 -7.81 16.04
C HIS A 192 -22.19 -8.54 16.89
N ALA A 193 -23.22 -9.12 16.29
CA ALA A 193 -24.18 -9.94 17.02
C ALA A 193 -23.71 -11.42 17.05
N PRO A 194 -24.05 -12.19 18.12
CA PRO A 194 -23.68 -13.61 18.22
C PRO A 194 -24.20 -14.49 17.09
N SER A 195 -25.21 -14.04 16.35
CA SER A 195 -25.81 -14.73 15.21
C SER A 195 -25.21 -14.29 13.84
N ALA A 196 -24.22 -13.43 13.84
CA ALA A 196 -23.59 -12.89 12.63
C ALA A 196 -22.38 -13.73 12.15
N ALA A 197 -22.38 -15.04 12.39
CA ALA A 197 -21.37 -15.98 11.91
C ALA A 197 -21.82 -16.71 10.64
#